data_12c8ba981116f583370536092363f748
#
_entry.id   12c8ba981116f583370536092363f748
#
_cell.length_a   1.000
_cell.length_b   1.000
_cell.length_c   1.000
_cell.angle_alpha   90.00
_cell.angle_beta   90.00
_cell.angle_gamma   90.00
#
_symmetry.space_group_name_H-M   'P 1'
#
loop_
_entity.id
_entity.type
_entity.pdbx_description
1 polymer ?
#
loop_
_entity_poly.entity_id
_entity_poly.type
_entity_poly.pdbx_seq_one_letter_code
_entity_poly.pdbx_strand_id
1 'polypeptide(L)'
;MLTARLRARHVGTAIFTRSGAAARKYQHEIDVGQVGINVPIPVPVPMFSFTGSRASKLGDLGPYGKQVVQFYTQTKTITERWFDENEVGGPVNTTINLK
;
A
#
# COMPACT_ATOMS: atom_id res chain seq x y z
N MET A 1 30.98 -4.94 9.39
CA MET A 1 29.66 -4.92 8.70
C MET A 1 28.78 -3.97 9.49
N LEU A 2 28.64 -2.71 9.00
CA LEU A 2 27.82 -1.70 9.70
C LEU A 2 26.36 -2.05 9.48
N THR A 3 25.73 -2.65 10.46
CA THR A 3 24.26 -2.79 10.51
C THR A 3 23.72 -1.42 10.93
N ALA A 4 23.48 -0.54 9.97
CA ALA A 4 22.76 0.69 10.25
C ALA A 4 21.35 0.29 10.73
N ARG A 5 21.11 0.36 12.02
CA ARG A 5 19.76 0.34 12.58
C ARG A 5 19.04 1.60 12.09
N LEU A 6 18.46 1.53 10.90
CA LEU A 6 17.61 2.57 10.37
C LEU A 6 16.44 2.75 11.34
N ARG A 7 16.36 3.92 11.95
CA ARG A 7 15.23 4.28 12.81
C ARG A 7 13.94 4.25 11.98
N ALA A 8 12.81 4.05 12.64
CA ALA A 8 11.48 3.79 12.06
C ALA A 8 10.92 4.86 11.09
N ARG A 9 11.68 5.89 10.72
CA ARG A 9 11.22 7.06 9.97
C ARG A 9 11.89 7.28 8.60
N HIS A 10 12.61 6.29 8.07
CA HIS A 10 13.24 6.45 6.76
C HIS A 10 12.29 6.00 5.65
N VAL A 11 11.99 6.92 4.73
CA VAL A 11 11.17 6.65 3.53
C VAL A 11 11.95 5.81 2.54
N GLY A 12 13.23 6.16 2.33
CA GLY A 12 14.07 5.51 1.33
C GLY A 12 15.54 5.49 1.73
N THR A 13 16.30 4.71 0.98
CA THR A 13 17.74 4.57 1.12
C THR A 13 18.40 4.29 -0.23
N ALA A 14 19.72 4.48 -0.31
CA ALA A 14 20.47 4.16 -1.53
C ALA A 14 21.76 3.41 -1.20
N ILE A 15 22.18 2.56 -2.15
CA ILE A 15 23.47 1.90 -2.15
C ILE A 15 24.19 2.21 -3.47
N PHE A 16 25.49 2.51 -3.37
CA PHE A 16 26.36 2.68 -4.52
C PHE A 16 27.32 1.50 -4.59
N THR A 17 27.22 0.68 -5.63
CA THR A 17 28.01 -0.53 -5.77
C THR A 17 28.15 -0.95 -7.23
N ARG A 18 29.26 -1.62 -7.54
CA ARG A 18 29.47 -2.31 -8.81
C ARG A 18 29.07 -3.79 -8.73
N SER A 19 28.82 -4.30 -7.55
CA SER A 19 28.46 -5.70 -7.31
C SER A 19 26.95 -5.90 -7.33
N GLY A 20 26.44 -6.60 -8.33
CA GLY A 20 25.03 -6.98 -8.38
C GLY A 20 24.60 -7.91 -7.22
N ALA A 21 25.53 -8.71 -6.69
CA ALA A 21 25.26 -9.53 -5.50
C ALA A 21 25.06 -8.67 -4.25
N ALA A 22 25.91 -7.64 -4.06
CA ALA A 22 25.76 -6.69 -2.95
C ALA A 22 24.45 -5.89 -3.07
N ALA A 23 24.10 -5.46 -4.29
CA ALA A 23 22.84 -4.76 -4.54
C ALA A 23 21.62 -5.62 -4.19
N ARG A 24 21.57 -6.86 -4.67
CA ARG A 24 20.47 -7.81 -4.36
C ARG A 24 20.37 -8.11 -2.87
N LYS A 25 21.49 -8.34 -2.20
CA LYS A 25 21.52 -8.56 -0.76
C LYS A 25 20.96 -7.35 -0.01
N TYR A 26 21.41 -6.14 -0.36
CA TYR A 26 20.97 -4.91 0.26
C TYR A 26 19.46 -4.70 0.11
N GLN A 27 18.91 -4.80 -1.11
CA GLN A 27 17.49 -4.60 -1.35
C GLN A 27 16.60 -5.61 -0.65
N HIS A 28 17.12 -6.81 -0.37
CA HIS A 28 16.38 -7.87 0.32
C HIS A 28 16.39 -7.70 1.85
N GLU A 29 17.52 -7.24 2.39
CA GLU A 29 17.70 -7.13 3.85
C GLU A 29 17.22 -5.80 4.44
N ILE A 30 17.10 -4.74 3.60
CA ILE A 30 16.73 -3.41 4.08
C ILE A 30 15.21 -3.27 4.16
N ASP A 31 14.72 -2.83 5.32
CA ASP A 31 13.29 -2.61 5.55
C ASP A 31 12.94 -1.12 5.41
N VAL A 32 12.76 -0.68 4.16
CA VAL A 32 12.33 0.68 3.80
C VAL A 32 11.42 0.64 2.58
N GLY A 33 10.62 1.68 2.39
CA GLY A 33 9.67 1.76 1.29
C GLY A 33 10.29 1.97 -0.09
N GLN A 34 11.48 2.58 -0.16
CA GLN A 34 12.15 2.92 -1.41
C GLN A 34 13.64 2.57 -1.34
N VAL A 35 14.14 1.90 -2.36
CA VAL A 35 15.55 1.50 -2.44
C VAL A 35 16.14 1.99 -3.75
N GLY A 36 17.18 2.80 -3.67
CA GLY A 36 17.99 3.23 -4.80
C GLY A 36 19.25 2.36 -4.94
N ILE A 37 19.51 1.88 -6.16
CA ILE A 37 20.77 1.23 -6.50
C ILE A 37 21.49 2.12 -7.50
N ASN A 38 22.61 2.71 -7.08
CA ASN A 38 23.37 3.72 -7.83
C ASN A 38 22.55 4.97 -8.20
N VAL A 39 21.46 5.21 -7.45
CA VAL A 39 20.60 6.40 -7.56
C VAL A 39 20.54 7.04 -6.19
N PRO A 40 20.95 8.31 -6.04
CA PRO A 40 21.04 8.95 -4.72
C PRO A 40 19.68 9.20 -4.07
N ILE A 41 18.65 9.49 -4.88
CA ILE A 41 17.30 9.79 -4.41
C ILE A 41 16.32 8.90 -5.16
N PRO A 42 15.84 7.80 -4.58
CA PRO A 42 14.99 6.82 -5.26
C PRO A 42 13.51 7.23 -5.34
N VAL A 43 13.24 8.49 -5.66
CA VAL A 43 11.86 8.97 -5.85
C VAL A 43 11.34 8.46 -7.18
N PRO A 44 10.22 7.73 -7.20
CA PRO A 44 9.66 7.22 -8.44
C PRO A 44 9.04 8.34 -9.28
N VAL A 45 9.07 8.15 -10.60
CA VAL A 45 8.26 8.98 -11.50
C VAL A 45 6.76 8.74 -11.25
N PRO A 46 5.87 9.71 -11.58
CA PRO A 46 4.45 9.67 -11.17
C PRO A 46 3.63 8.45 -11.60
N MET A 47 4.09 7.69 -12.59
CA MET A 47 3.41 6.46 -13.02
C MET A 47 3.64 5.27 -12.08
N PHE A 48 4.63 5.35 -11.18
CA PHE A 48 4.90 4.32 -10.17
C PHE A 48 4.47 4.78 -8.79
N SER A 49 4.13 3.82 -7.93
CA SER A 49 3.69 4.12 -6.58
C SER A 49 4.79 4.74 -5.73
N PHE A 50 4.46 5.81 -5.03
CA PHE A 50 5.32 6.36 -3.99
C PHE A 50 5.09 5.55 -2.72
N THR A 51 6.05 4.68 -2.41
CA THR A 51 5.96 3.75 -1.30
C THR A 51 6.67 4.27 -0.06
N GLY A 52 6.18 3.92 1.10
CA GLY A 52 6.79 4.16 2.40
C GLY A 52 6.75 2.89 3.23
N SER A 53 7.38 2.93 4.41
CA SER A 53 7.41 1.81 5.33
C SER A 53 7.28 2.31 6.76
N ARG A 54 6.57 1.56 7.57
CA ARG A 54 6.42 1.83 9.01
C ARG A 54 5.94 3.27 9.30
N ALA A 55 6.62 3.97 10.22
CA ALA A 55 6.27 5.35 10.62
C ALA A 55 6.80 6.44 9.66
N SER A 56 7.32 6.08 8.48
CA SER A 56 7.79 7.05 7.48
C SER A 56 6.66 7.63 6.65
N LYS A 57 5.51 6.96 6.62
CA LYS A 57 4.33 7.37 5.85
C LYS A 57 3.07 7.00 6.63
N LEU A 58 2.08 7.87 6.59
CA LEU A 58 0.76 7.60 7.13
C LEU A 58 -0.09 6.87 6.08
N GLY A 59 -0.63 5.71 6.45
CA GLY A 59 -1.43 4.85 5.56
C GLY A 59 -0.62 4.10 4.51
N ASP A 60 -1.27 3.18 3.81
CA ASP A 60 -0.64 2.27 2.85
C ASP A 60 -0.71 2.77 1.40
N LEU A 61 -1.71 3.60 1.09
CA LEU A 61 -1.93 4.13 -0.25
C LEU A 61 -1.14 5.41 -0.50
N GLY A 62 -0.70 5.62 -1.73
CA GLY A 62 0.01 6.82 -2.17
C GLY A 62 -0.70 7.56 -3.29
N PRO A 63 -0.42 8.88 -3.45
CA PRO A 63 -1.06 9.72 -4.47
C PRO A 63 -0.53 9.47 -5.89
N TYR A 64 0.37 8.49 -6.10
CA TYR A 64 1.00 8.19 -7.37
C TYR A 64 0.74 6.76 -7.83
N GLY A 65 0.86 6.53 -9.14
CA GLY A 65 0.70 5.24 -9.77
C GLY A 65 -0.74 4.72 -9.70
N LYS A 66 -0.92 3.41 -9.80
CA LYS A 66 -2.25 2.77 -9.78
C LYS A 66 -3.02 2.98 -8.47
N GLN A 67 -2.33 3.31 -7.41
CA GLN A 67 -2.94 3.56 -6.09
C GLN A 67 -3.69 4.90 -6.02
N VAL A 68 -3.47 5.80 -6.97
CA VAL A 68 -4.05 7.16 -6.96
C VAL A 68 -5.58 7.14 -6.86
N VAL A 69 -6.23 6.21 -7.55
CA VAL A 69 -7.69 6.08 -7.52
C VAL A 69 -8.17 5.73 -6.11
N GLN A 70 -7.56 4.73 -5.49
CA GLN A 70 -7.91 4.32 -4.12
C GLN A 70 -7.53 5.37 -3.07
N PHE A 71 -6.46 6.13 -3.33
CA PHE A 71 -6.02 7.19 -2.42
C PHE A 71 -7.03 8.35 -2.34
N TYR A 72 -7.64 8.74 -3.48
CA TYR A 72 -8.59 9.85 -3.55
C TYR A 72 -10.06 9.43 -3.48
N THR A 73 -10.36 8.13 -3.39
CA THR A 73 -11.72 7.61 -3.34
C THR A 73 -11.95 6.79 -2.07
N GLN A 74 -13.21 6.67 -1.70
CA GLN A 74 -13.64 5.82 -0.60
C GLN A 74 -14.55 4.72 -1.14
N THR A 75 -14.27 3.48 -0.77
CA THR A 75 -15.14 2.36 -1.09
C THR A 75 -16.35 2.38 -0.16
N LYS A 76 -17.55 2.37 -0.76
CA LYS A 76 -18.81 2.26 -0.04
C LYS A 76 -19.49 0.95 -0.42
N THR A 77 -19.73 0.10 0.55
CA THR A 77 -20.50 -1.14 0.34
C THR A 77 -21.95 -0.87 0.58
N ILE A 78 -22.80 -1.22 -0.38
CA ILE A 78 -24.25 -1.10 -0.29
C ILE A 78 -24.83 -2.49 -0.48
N THR A 79 -25.65 -2.92 0.46
CA THR A 79 -26.42 -4.16 0.37
C THR A 79 -27.88 -3.78 0.35
N GLU A 80 -28.60 -4.16 -0.69
CA GLU A 80 -30.00 -3.80 -0.88
C GLU A 80 -30.86 -5.06 -0.98
N ARG A 81 -32.02 -4.99 -0.41
CA ARG A 81 -33.08 -5.98 -0.61
C ARG A 81 -34.38 -5.22 -0.87
N TRP A 82 -34.95 -5.44 -2.02
CA TRP A 82 -36.24 -4.88 -2.39
C TRP A 82 -37.35 -5.90 -2.04
N PHE A 83 -38.37 -5.44 -1.31
CA PHE A 83 -39.52 -6.23 -0.99
C PHE A 83 -40.63 -5.88 -1.99
N ASP A 84 -41.44 -6.87 -2.36
CA ASP A 84 -42.66 -6.62 -3.14
C ASP A 84 -43.64 -5.84 -2.26
N GLU A 85 -44.37 -4.88 -2.84
CA GLU A 85 -45.33 -4.04 -2.10
C GLU A 85 -46.39 -4.87 -1.38
N ASN A 86 -46.64 -6.11 -1.85
CA ASN A 86 -47.56 -7.05 -1.27
C ASN A 86 -46.98 -7.83 -0.05
N GLU A 87 -45.71 -7.73 0.23
CA GLU A 87 -45.03 -8.39 1.39
C GLU A 87 -44.93 -7.48 2.63
N VAL A 88 -45.51 -6.29 2.58
CA VAL A 88 -45.48 -5.32 3.69
C VAL A 88 -46.37 -5.85 4.84
N GLY A 89 -45.73 -6.44 5.87
CA GLY A 89 -46.38 -6.90 7.10
C GLY A 89 -45.89 -8.24 7.65
N GLY A 90 -45.00 -8.94 6.94
CA GLY A 90 -44.33 -10.14 7.44
C GLY A 90 -43.15 -9.87 8.36
N PRO A 91 -42.71 -10.83 9.20
CA PRO A 91 -41.54 -10.69 10.02
C PRO A 91 -40.31 -10.45 9.15
N VAL A 92 -39.58 -9.38 9.44
CA VAL A 92 -38.35 -9.04 8.73
C VAL A 92 -37.31 -10.13 8.99
N ASN A 93 -37.02 -10.94 7.98
CA ASN A 93 -35.95 -11.91 8.07
C ASN A 93 -34.61 -11.20 7.84
N THR A 94 -33.85 -11.03 8.89
CA THR A 94 -32.53 -10.37 8.85
C THR A 94 -31.38 -11.32 8.47
N THR A 95 -31.70 -12.59 8.17
CA THR A 95 -30.70 -13.60 7.82
C THR A 95 -30.46 -13.61 6.32
N ILE A 96 -29.19 -13.44 5.93
CA ILE A 96 -28.75 -13.59 4.54
C ILE A 96 -28.53 -15.07 4.27
N ASN A 97 -29.43 -15.68 3.46
CA ASN A 97 -29.22 -17.03 2.97
C ASN A 97 -28.20 -17.00 1.82
N LEU A 98 -26.97 -17.38 2.11
CA LEU A 98 -25.97 -17.66 1.10
C LEU A 98 -26.23 -19.07 0.53
N LYS A 99 -26.81 -19.13 -0.65
CA LYS A 99 -26.84 -20.36 -1.46
C LYS A 99 -25.64 -20.42 -2.37
#